data_dd69d616fbd0c9582d449acd422d01d8
#
_entry.id   dd69d616fbd0c9582d449acd422d01d8
#
_cell.length_a   1.000
_cell.length_b   1.000
_cell.length_c   1.000
_cell.angle_alpha   90.00
_cell.angle_beta   90.00
_cell.angle_gamma   90.00
#
_symmetry.space_group_name_H-M   'P 1'
#
loop_
_entity.id
_entity.type
_entity.pdbx_description
1 polymer ?
#
loop_
_entity_poly.entity_id
_entity_poly.type
_entity_poly.pdbx_seq_one_letter_code
_entity_poly.pdbx_strand_id
1 'polypeptide(L)'
;MTTMGAGGWLVLFLVVQRLAELTLATRNTRRLLAAGGVEFGQGHYHLLVALHAFWLMALWLFGHDRAVDPLWLAVFVMLQAARVWIIASLGSRWTTRIVVLPGVAPRTAGPYRLVRHPNYVVVALEIAVVPLALGLPLLAAVFSLANAAILYVRISVENEALNWAANSPAAAQAQSLANAGSRR
;
A
#
# COMPACT_ATOMS: atom_id res chain seq x y z
N MET A 1 12.71 -14.91 -32.31
CA MET A 1 11.70 -14.66 -31.27
C MET A 1 12.41 -14.86 -29.94
N THR A 2 12.72 -13.78 -29.25
CA THR A 2 13.31 -13.86 -27.91
C THR A 2 12.21 -14.38 -26.96
N THR A 3 12.41 -15.58 -26.44
CA THR A 3 11.53 -16.14 -25.40
C THR A 3 11.61 -15.25 -24.17
N MET A 4 10.47 -14.83 -23.62
CA MET A 4 10.40 -14.04 -22.42
C MET A 4 11.02 -14.81 -21.25
N GLY A 5 12.04 -14.23 -20.59
CA GLY A 5 12.69 -14.85 -19.45
C GLY A 5 11.81 -14.90 -18.20
N ALA A 6 12.27 -15.58 -17.14
CA ALA A 6 11.55 -15.66 -15.87
C ALA A 6 11.28 -14.26 -15.27
N GLY A 7 12.22 -13.32 -15.45
CA GLY A 7 12.05 -11.93 -15.03
C GLY A 7 10.85 -11.25 -15.71
N GLY A 8 10.64 -11.49 -17.00
CA GLY A 8 9.50 -10.94 -17.73
C GLY A 8 8.16 -11.44 -17.18
N TRP A 9 8.07 -12.72 -16.81
CA TRP A 9 6.87 -13.28 -16.18
C TRP A 9 6.64 -12.68 -14.79
N LEU A 10 7.70 -12.46 -14.01
CA LEU A 10 7.60 -11.79 -12.70
C LEU A 10 7.10 -10.35 -12.85
N VAL A 11 7.63 -9.57 -13.80
CA VAL A 11 7.17 -8.20 -14.05
C VAL A 11 5.73 -8.18 -14.56
N LEU A 12 5.34 -9.09 -15.44
CA LEU A 12 3.96 -9.19 -15.91
C LEU A 12 3.00 -9.51 -14.76
N PHE A 13 3.37 -10.44 -13.88
CA PHE A 13 2.61 -10.72 -12.66
C PHE A 13 2.42 -9.45 -11.81
N LEU A 14 3.48 -8.67 -11.58
CA LEU A 14 3.42 -7.42 -10.83
C LEU A 14 2.49 -6.39 -11.47
N VAL A 15 2.55 -6.24 -12.80
CA VAL A 15 1.66 -5.32 -13.53
C VAL A 15 0.20 -5.73 -13.32
N VAL A 16 -0.14 -7.00 -13.54
CA VAL A 16 -1.50 -7.51 -13.36
C VAL A 16 -1.97 -7.32 -11.91
N GLN A 17 -1.11 -7.64 -10.95
CA GLN A 17 -1.41 -7.45 -9.52
C GLN A 17 -1.69 -5.97 -9.21
N ARG A 18 -0.84 -5.04 -9.67
CA ARG A 18 -1.04 -3.60 -9.42
C ARG A 18 -2.33 -3.06 -10.05
N LEU A 19 -2.69 -3.53 -11.22
CA LEU A 19 -3.96 -3.17 -11.86
C LEU A 19 -5.16 -3.71 -11.07
N ALA A 20 -5.10 -4.94 -10.57
CA ALA A 20 -6.14 -5.53 -9.73
C ALA A 20 -6.27 -4.78 -8.39
N GLU A 21 -5.15 -4.49 -7.71
CA GLU A 21 -5.12 -3.68 -6.49
C GLU A 21 -5.69 -2.28 -6.72
N LEU A 22 -5.31 -1.61 -7.81
CA LEU A 22 -5.82 -0.28 -8.15
C LEU A 22 -7.34 -0.29 -8.40
N THR A 23 -7.84 -1.33 -9.07
CA THR A 23 -9.27 -1.52 -9.32
C THR A 23 -10.04 -1.70 -7.99
N LEU A 24 -9.53 -2.55 -7.10
CA LEU A 24 -10.10 -2.76 -5.77
C LEU A 24 -10.07 -1.46 -4.94
N ALA A 25 -8.91 -0.79 -4.91
CA ALA A 25 -8.73 0.47 -4.18
C ALA A 25 -9.67 1.57 -4.68
N THR A 26 -9.84 1.71 -6.00
CA THR A 26 -10.74 2.70 -6.60
C THR A 26 -12.20 2.43 -6.20
N ARG A 27 -12.62 1.15 -6.22
CA ARG A 27 -13.96 0.76 -5.77
C ARG A 27 -14.18 1.08 -4.29
N ASN A 28 -13.19 0.77 -3.45
CA ASN A 28 -13.25 1.04 -2.02
C ASN A 28 -13.24 2.55 -1.72
N THR A 29 -12.39 3.31 -2.41
CA THR A 29 -12.34 4.78 -2.29
C THR A 29 -13.70 5.40 -2.57
N ARG A 30 -14.36 5.01 -3.68
CA ARG A 30 -15.70 5.52 -4.02
C ARG A 30 -16.72 5.20 -2.93
N ARG A 31 -16.68 4.00 -2.36
CA ARG A 31 -17.57 3.59 -1.26
C ARG A 31 -17.33 4.39 0.01
N LEU A 32 -16.07 4.61 0.38
CA LEU A 32 -15.72 5.38 1.57
C LEU A 32 -16.14 6.83 1.43
N LEU A 33 -15.91 7.46 0.27
CA LEU A 33 -16.34 8.83 -0.01
C LEU A 33 -17.88 8.96 0.02
N ALA A 34 -18.60 7.99 -0.57
CA ALA A 34 -20.06 7.96 -0.50
C ALA A 34 -20.60 7.77 0.94
N ALA A 35 -19.82 7.16 1.83
CA ALA A 35 -20.14 7.01 3.25
C ALA A 35 -19.71 8.22 4.12
N GLY A 36 -19.33 9.35 3.52
CA GLY A 36 -18.88 10.55 4.23
C GLY A 36 -17.40 10.58 4.57
N GLY A 37 -16.60 9.73 3.95
CA GLY A 37 -15.16 9.75 4.08
C GLY A 37 -14.52 11.01 3.51
N VAL A 38 -13.41 11.43 4.10
CA VAL A 38 -12.62 12.60 3.66
C VAL A 38 -11.28 12.13 3.14
N GLU A 39 -10.90 12.61 1.95
CA GLU A 39 -9.62 12.30 1.31
C GLU A 39 -8.56 13.35 1.67
N PHE A 40 -7.37 12.86 2.08
CA PHE A 40 -6.20 13.68 2.41
C PHE A 40 -5.05 13.38 1.43
N GLY A 41 -4.15 14.38 1.25
CA GLY A 41 -2.90 14.19 0.52
C GLY A 41 -3.05 13.91 -0.98
N GLN A 42 -4.06 14.47 -1.63
CA GLN A 42 -4.30 14.29 -3.07
C GLN A 42 -3.09 14.72 -3.92
N GLY A 43 -2.39 15.79 -3.52
CA GLY A 43 -1.28 16.36 -4.27
C GLY A 43 -0.06 15.42 -4.44
N HIS A 44 0.23 14.59 -3.45
CA HIS A 44 1.39 13.68 -3.51
C HIS A 44 1.03 12.26 -4.01
N TYR A 45 -0.25 11.93 -4.17
CA TYR A 45 -0.67 10.62 -4.67
C TYR A 45 -0.13 10.31 -6.07
N HIS A 46 -0.09 11.31 -6.95
CA HIS A 46 0.43 11.16 -8.30
C HIS A 46 1.91 10.80 -8.33
N LEU A 47 2.70 11.30 -7.37
CA LEU A 47 4.12 10.95 -7.24
C LEU A 47 4.30 9.46 -6.90
N LEU A 48 3.46 8.92 -6.02
CA LEU A 48 3.47 7.50 -5.69
C LEU A 48 3.14 6.63 -6.92
N VAL A 49 2.11 7.01 -7.67
CA VAL A 49 1.70 6.29 -8.90
C VAL A 49 2.82 6.36 -9.95
N ALA A 50 3.41 7.54 -10.17
CA ALA A 50 4.52 7.73 -11.09
C ALA A 50 5.74 6.90 -10.70
N LEU A 51 6.11 6.90 -9.41
CA LEU A 51 7.22 6.08 -8.92
C LEU A 51 7.03 4.60 -9.27
N HIS A 52 5.85 4.05 -9.00
CA HIS A 52 5.56 2.64 -9.28
C HIS A 52 5.54 2.35 -10.78
N ALA A 53 5.01 3.26 -11.60
CA ALA A 53 5.02 3.12 -13.05
C ALA A 53 6.45 3.12 -13.62
N PHE A 54 7.30 4.05 -13.18
CA PHE A 54 8.71 4.10 -13.58
C PHE A 54 9.50 2.89 -13.07
N TRP A 55 9.20 2.41 -11.85
CA TRP A 55 9.81 1.21 -11.29
C TRP A 55 9.45 -0.04 -12.13
N LEU A 56 8.19 -0.25 -12.48
CA LEU A 56 7.75 -1.35 -13.32
C LEU A 56 8.36 -1.26 -14.73
N MET A 57 8.43 -0.06 -15.30
CA MET A 57 9.06 0.18 -16.59
C MET A 57 10.57 -0.15 -16.53
N ALA A 58 11.28 0.29 -15.49
CA ALA A 58 12.71 -0.02 -15.32
C ALA A 58 12.94 -1.52 -15.11
N LEU A 59 12.09 -2.21 -14.34
CA LEU A 59 12.15 -3.67 -14.19
C LEU A 59 11.96 -4.37 -15.53
N TRP A 60 11.04 -3.90 -16.36
CA TRP A 60 10.87 -4.45 -17.70
C TRP A 60 12.08 -4.21 -18.59
N LEU A 61 12.58 -2.98 -18.67
CA LEU A 61 13.69 -2.63 -19.54
C LEU A 61 15.01 -3.35 -19.19
N PHE A 62 15.26 -3.58 -17.90
CA PHE A 62 16.55 -4.13 -17.43
C PHE A 62 16.45 -5.56 -16.90
N GLY A 63 15.25 -6.10 -16.69
CA GLY A 63 15.04 -7.37 -16.00
C GLY A 63 14.23 -8.43 -16.74
N HIS A 64 13.57 -8.12 -17.87
CA HIS A 64 12.61 -9.03 -18.51
C HIS A 64 13.24 -10.34 -19.02
N ASP A 65 14.50 -10.32 -19.38
CA ASP A 65 15.26 -11.48 -19.90
C ASP A 65 16.13 -12.18 -18.83
N ARG A 66 16.16 -11.63 -17.60
CA ARG A 66 17.01 -12.14 -16.52
C ARG A 66 16.41 -13.35 -15.84
N ALA A 67 17.29 -14.20 -15.30
CA ALA A 67 16.90 -15.22 -14.34
C ALA A 67 16.44 -14.57 -13.03
N VAL A 68 15.58 -15.28 -12.31
CA VAL A 68 15.08 -14.85 -10.98
C VAL A 68 15.82 -15.65 -9.92
N ASP A 69 16.45 -14.96 -8.97
CA ASP A 69 17.08 -15.56 -7.80
C ASP A 69 16.03 -16.22 -6.90
N PRO A 70 16.17 -17.54 -6.59
CA PRO A 70 15.15 -18.25 -5.83
C PRO A 70 14.98 -17.75 -4.39
N LEU A 71 16.06 -17.28 -3.75
CA LEU A 71 16.00 -16.78 -2.36
C LEU A 71 15.16 -15.50 -2.31
N TRP A 72 15.46 -14.53 -3.17
CA TRP A 72 14.69 -13.29 -3.24
C TRP A 72 13.25 -13.50 -3.73
N LEU A 73 13.05 -14.49 -4.60
CA LEU A 73 11.70 -14.90 -5.01
C LEU A 73 10.90 -15.46 -3.81
N ALA A 74 11.51 -16.28 -2.95
CA ALA A 74 10.86 -16.77 -1.73
C ALA A 74 10.49 -15.62 -0.79
N VAL A 75 11.38 -14.65 -0.59
CA VAL A 75 11.08 -13.44 0.19
C VAL A 75 9.91 -12.66 -0.44
N PHE A 76 9.90 -12.50 -1.76
CA PHE A 76 8.79 -11.85 -2.47
C PHE A 76 7.46 -12.56 -2.24
N VAL A 77 7.43 -13.90 -2.32
CA VAL A 77 6.21 -14.69 -2.06
C VAL A 77 5.71 -14.49 -0.63
N MET A 78 6.60 -14.42 0.36
CA MET A 78 6.22 -14.08 1.74
C MET A 78 5.61 -12.68 1.86
N LEU A 79 6.16 -11.70 1.14
CA LEU A 79 5.60 -10.34 1.08
C LEU A 79 4.20 -10.33 0.44
N GLN A 80 3.96 -11.18 -0.58
CA GLN A 80 2.63 -11.33 -1.17
C GLN A 80 1.63 -11.91 -0.16
N ALA A 81 2.01 -12.90 0.63
CA ALA A 81 1.16 -13.43 1.69
C ALA A 81 0.82 -12.36 2.75
N ALA A 82 1.82 -11.57 3.16
CA ALA A 82 1.61 -10.44 4.07
C ALA A 82 0.67 -9.38 3.45
N ARG A 83 0.81 -9.07 2.18
CA ARG A 83 -0.06 -8.15 1.43
C ARG A 83 -1.52 -8.63 1.42
N VAL A 84 -1.74 -9.90 1.08
CA VAL A 84 -3.09 -10.49 1.11
C VAL A 84 -3.70 -10.40 2.50
N TRP A 85 -2.90 -10.68 3.55
CA TRP A 85 -3.36 -10.54 4.93
C TRP A 85 -3.75 -9.10 5.30
N ILE A 86 -2.97 -8.11 4.85
CA ILE A 86 -3.27 -6.68 5.07
C ILE A 86 -4.59 -6.30 4.35
N ILE A 87 -4.72 -6.65 3.07
CA ILE A 87 -5.92 -6.35 2.27
C ILE A 87 -7.16 -7.00 2.91
N ALA A 88 -7.06 -8.27 3.28
CA ALA A 88 -8.15 -8.99 3.95
C ALA A 88 -8.52 -8.37 5.31
N SER A 89 -7.53 -7.91 6.09
CA SER A 89 -7.75 -7.29 7.39
C SER A 89 -8.48 -5.94 7.30
N LEU A 90 -8.22 -5.15 6.29
CA LEU A 90 -8.90 -3.86 6.05
C LEU A 90 -10.21 -4.02 5.29
N GLY A 91 -10.31 -5.02 4.40
CA GLY A 91 -11.48 -5.25 3.57
C GLY A 91 -11.86 -4.02 2.74
N SER A 92 -13.09 -3.53 2.89
CA SER A 92 -13.59 -2.35 2.17
C SER A 92 -12.91 -1.02 2.55
N ARG A 93 -12.13 -0.99 3.64
CA ARG A 93 -11.34 0.19 4.04
C ARG A 93 -9.94 0.23 3.42
N TRP A 94 -9.51 -0.83 2.73
CA TRP A 94 -8.24 -0.83 2.04
C TRP A 94 -8.29 0.04 0.79
N THR A 95 -7.44 1.05 0.74
CA THR A 95 -7.31 1.99 -0.39
C THR A 95 -5.85 2.33 -0.65
N THR A 96 -5.55 2.79 -1.87
CA THR A 96 -4.24 3.38 -2.21
C THR A 96 -4.19 4.88 -1.93
N ARG A 97 -5.33 5.51 -1.68
CA ARG A 97 -5.48 6.91 -1.25
C ARG A 97 -5.65 6.97 0.26
N ILE A 98 -5.36 8.11 0.87
CA ILE A 98 -5.63 8.33 2.30
C ILE A 98 -7.07 8.82 2.44
N VAL A 99 -7.98 7.92 2.80
CA VAL A 99 -9.39 8.26 3.03
C VAL A 99 -9.76 7.79 4.43
N VAL A 100 -10.24 8.70 5.26
CA VAL A 100 -10.65 8.43 6.63
C VAL A 100 -12.13 8.74 6.83
N LEU A 101 -12.79 7.94 7.66
CA LEU A 101 -14.18 8.16 8.07
C LEU A 101 -14.18 8.85 9.42
N PRO A 102 -14.85 10.03 9.56
CA PRO A 102 -14.98 10.69 10.85
C PRO A 102 -15.66 9.79 11.90
N GLY A 103 -15.12 9.74 13.12
CA GLY A 103 -15.66 8.93 14.19
C GLY A 103 -15.40 7.42 14.11
N VAL A 104 -14.72 6.93 13.07
CA VAL A 104 -14.40 5.52 12.93
C VAL A 104 -12.95 5.27 13.35
N ALA A 105 -12.78 4.45 14.40
CA ALA A 105 -11.46 4.12 14.92
C ALA A 105 -10.57 3.41 13.87
N PRO A 106 -9.25 3.68 13.87
CA PRO A 106 -8.30 2.95 13.06
C PRO A 106 -8.34 1.45 13.34
N ARG A 107 -7.99 0.64 12.33
CA ARG A 107 -7.89 -0.81 12.51
C ARG A 107 -6.67 -1.14 13.38
N THR A 108 -6.88 -1.94 14.45
CA THR A 108 -5.84 -2.39 15.37
C THR A 108 -5.67 -3.91 15.39
N ALA A 109 -6.43 -4.65 14.57
CA ALA A 109 -6.41 -6.11 14.50
C ALA A 109 -5.52 -6.62 13.35
N GLY A 110 -5.16 -7.91 13.40
CA GLY A 110 -4.34 -8.54 12.36
C GLY A 110 -2.92 -7.94 12.29
N PRO A 111 -2.39 -7.63 11.09
CA PRO A 111 -1.03 -7.09 10.94
C PRO A 111 -0.85 -5.71 11.60
N TYR A 112 -1.94 -4.97 11.84
CA TYR A 112 -1.95 -3.66 12.52
C TYR A 112 -1.67 -3.75 14.03
N ARG A 113 -1.62 -4.96 14.61
CA ARG A 113 -1.13 -5.21 15.98
C ARG A 113 0.39 -5.21 16.05
N LEU A 114 1.06 -5.57 14.94
CA LEU A 114 2.51 -5.72 14.88
C LEU A 114 3.19 -4.40 14.54
N VAL A 115 2.67 -3.70 13.53
CA VAL A 115 3.19 -2.41 13.07
C VAL A 115 2.03 -1.47 12.70
N ARG A 116 2.27 -0.17 12.88
CA ARG A 116 1.24 0.86 12.65
C ARG A 116 0.82 1.00 11.18
N HIS A 117 1.79 0.85 10.27
CA HIS A 117 1.61 0.99 8.83
C HIS A 117 2.14 -0.23 8.06
N PRO A 118 1.54 -1.43 8.22
CA PRO A 118 2.09 -2.65 7.65
C PRO A 118 2.11 -2.64 6.11
N ASN A 119 1.16 -1.96 5.48
CA ASN A 119 1.14 -1.82 4.02
C ASN A 119 2.36 -1.07 3.48
N TYR A 120 2.85 -0.05 4.19
CA TYR A 120 4.03 0.69 3.77
C TYR A 120 5.31 -0.12 3.95
N VAL A 121 5.38 -0.97 4.98
CA VAL A 121 6.50 -1.90 5.17
C VAL A 121 6.57 -2.88 4.00
N VAL A 122 5.44 -3.49 3.61
CA VAL A 122 5.40 -4.42 2.47
C VAL A 122 5.78 -3.70 1.18
N VAL A 123 5.26 -2.51 0.91
CA VAL A 123 5.62 -1.73 -0.29
C VAL A 123 7.11 -1.40 -0.31
N ALA A 124 7.68 -0.94 0.81
CA ALA A 124 9.10 -0.61 0.89
C ALA A 124 9.99 -1.83 0.61
N LEU A 125 9.64 -2.98 1.18
CA LEU A 125 10.38 -4.22 0.96
C LEU A 125 10.23 -4.74 -0.47
N GLU A 126 9.06 -4.68 -1.09
CA GLU A 126 8.87 -5.12 -2.48
C GLU A 126 9.68 -4.28 -3.47
N ILE A 127 9.72 -2.95 -3.27
CA ILE A 127 10.51 -2.05 -4.13
C ILE A 127 12.00 -2.43 -4.12
N ALA A 128 12.51 -2.96 -3.01
CA ALA A 128 13.89 -3.44 -2.91
C ALA A 128 14.06 -4.89 -3.39
N VAL A 129 13.20 -5.80 -2.94
CA VAL A 129 13.34 -7.25 -3.12
C VAL A 129 13.20 -7.66 -4.58
N VAL A 130 12.26 -7.07 -5.33
CA VAL A 130 12.03 -7.47 -6.73
C VAL A 130 13.23 -7.16 -7.64
N PRO A 131 13.82 -5.95 -7.63
CA PRO A 131 15.04 -5.71 -8.40
C PRO A 131 16.21 -6.59 -7.94
N LEU A 132 16.35 -6.88 -6.63
CA LEU A 132 17.37 -7.80 -6.12
C LEU A 132 17.17 -9.21 -6.66
N ALA A 133 15.92 -9.69 -6.75
CA ALA A 133 15.60 -10.97 -7.36
C ALA A 133 16.03 -11.07 -8.84
N LEU A 134 16.10 -9.93 -9.52
CA LEU A 134 16.57 -9.83 -10.92
C LEU A 134 18.05 -9.48 -11.05
N GLY A 135 18.81 -9.42 -9.94
CA GLY A 135 20.22 -9.04 -9.95
C GLY A 135 20.45 -7.57 -10.35
N LEU A 136 19.55 -6.66 -9.93
CA LEU A 136 19.57 -5.22 -10.23
C LEU A 136 19.74 -4.38 -8.95
N PRO A 137 20.87 -4.49 -8.20
CA PRO A 137 21.00 -3.85 -6.89
C PRO A 137 20.98 -2.31 -6.97
N LEU A 138 21.49 -1.72 -8.04
CA LEU A 138 21.43 -0.26 -8.21
C LEU A 138 19.98 0.22 -8.35
N LEU A 139 19.18 -0.50 -9.10
CA LEU A 139 17.75 -0.18 -9.28
C LEU A 139 17.01 -0.33 -7.94
N ALA A 140 17.33 -1.37 -7.15
CA ALA A 140 16.81 -1.54 -5.80
C ALA A 140 17.15 -0.31 -4.93
N ALA A 141 18.39 0.13 -4.92
CA ALA A 141 18.84 1.27 -4.11
C ALA A 141 18.14 2.57 -4.52
N VAL A 142 18.14 2.90 -5.81
CA VAL A 142 17.55 4.15 -6.33
C VAL A 142 16.06 4.24 -6.02
N PHE A 143 15.29 3.18 -6.35
CA PHE A 143 13.85 3.20 -6.10
C PHE A 143 13.49 3.08 -4.62
N SER A 144 14.30 2.40 -3.79
CA SER A 144 14.08 2.36 -2.34
C SER A 144 14.26 3.73 -1.70
N LEU A 145 15.29 4.50 -2.09
CA LEU A 145 15.49 5.86 -1.59
C LEU A 145 14.37 6.80 -2.02
N ALA A 146 13.97 6.76 -3.29
CA ALA A 146 12.87 7.57 -3.79
C ALA A 146 11.53 7.19 -3.09
N ASN A 147 11.27 5.90 -2.91
CA ASN A 147 10.08 5.42 -2.21
C ASN A 147 10.09 5.83 -0.72
N ALA A 148 11.24 5.75 -0.05
CA ALA A 148 11.36 6.18 1.35
C ALA A 148 11.00 7.66 1.53
N ALA A 149 11.44 8.54 0.62
CA ALA A 149 11.09 9.96 0.65
C ALA A 149 9.56 10.16 0.48
N ILE A 150 8.92 9.47 -0.46
CA ILE A 150 7.47 9.57 -0.67
C ILE A 150 6.72 9.00 0.53
N LEU A 151 7.15 7.85 1.08
CA LEU A 151 6.51 7.24 2.24
C LEU A 151 6.62 8.10 3.49
N TYR A 152 7.74 8.82 3.69
CA TYR A 152 7.88 9.76 4.80
C TYR A 152 6.78 10.84 4.79
N VAL A 153 6.57 11.48 3.63
CA VAL A 153 5.49 12.46 3.45
C VAL A 153 4.13 11.81 3.66
N ARG A 154 3.93 10.63 3.08
CA ARG A 154 2.65 9.94 3.12
C ARG A 154 2.26 9.52 4.53
N ILE A 155 3.20 8.99 5.34
CA ILE A 155 2.96 8.60 6.74
C ILE A 155 2.58 9.82 7.57
N SER A 156 3.23 10.96 7.37
CA SER A 156 2.91 12.20 8.08
C SER A 156 1.48 12.64 7.79
N VAL A 157 1.09 12.70 6.52
CA VAL A 157 -0.27 13.07 6.11
C VAL A 157 -1.32 12.07 6.60
N GLU A 158 -1.03 10.77 6.59
CA GLU A 158 -1.95 9.76 7.11
C GLU A 158 -2.14 9.89 8.62
N ASN A 159 -1.06 10.17 9.37
CA ASN A 159 -1.15 10.42 10.82
C ASN A 159 -2.00 11.66 11.12
N GLU A 160 -1.85 12.74 10.36
CA GLU A 160 -2.70 13.94 10.47
C GLU A 160 -4.16 13.62 10.20
N ALA A 161 -4.44 12.87 9.12
CA ALA A 161 -5.79 12.45 8.75
C ALA A 161 -6.45 11.60 9.85
N LEU A 162 -5.70 10.66 10.43
CA LEU A 162 -6.19 9.80 11.52
C LEU A 162 -6.47 10.62 12.80
N ASN A 163 -5.61 11.57 13.14
CA ASN A 163 -5.80 12.47 14.28
C ASN A 163 -7.02 13.37 14.04
N TRP A 164 -7.18 13.92 12.85
CA TRP A 164 -8.36 14.70 12.50
C TRP A 164 -9.65 13.88 12.64
N ALA A 165 -9.68 12.64 12.12
CA ALA A 165 -10.85 11.77 12.21
C ALA A 165 -11.22 11.44 13.66
N ALA A 166 -10.21 11.21 14.52
CA ALA A 166 -10.41 10.92 15.95
C ALA A 166 -10.96 12.11 16.75
N ASN A 167 -10.62 13.35 16.37
CA ASN A 167 -11.04 14.58 17.04
C ASN A 167 -12.24 15.28 16.35
N SER A 168 -12.86 14.63 15.35
CA SER A 168 -14.00 15.18 14.65
C SER A 168 -15.27 15.25 15.53
N PRO A 169 -16.21 16.18 15.28
CA PRO A 169 -17.49 16.23 16.01
C PRO A 169 -18.24 14.89 15.96
N ALA A 170 -18.17 14.15 14.85
CA ALA A 170 -18.75 12.83 14.70
C ALA A 170 -18.12 11.80 15.66
N ALA A 171 -16.81 11.89 15.94
CA ALA A 171 -16.15 11.04 16.90
C ALA A 171 -16.63 11.34 18.34
N ALA A 172 -16.77 12.60 18.70
CA ALA A 172 -17.31 13.03 19.99
C ALA A 172 -18.75 12.50 20.20
N GLN A 173 -19.57 12.57 19.17
CA GLN A 173 -20.94 12.06 19.19
C GLN A 173 -20.98 10.54 19.33
N ALA A 174 -20.17 9.80 18.59
CA ALA A 174 -20.05 8.35 18.69
C ALA A 174 -19.62 7.89 20.09
N GLN A 175 -18.64 8.58 20.71
CA GLN A 175 -18.21 8.32 22.07
C GLN A 175 -19.30 8.58 23.11
N SER A 176 -20.07 9.66 22.97
CA SER A 176 -21.17 9.99 23.89
C SER A 176 -22.26 8.92 23.87
N LEU A 177 -22.62 8.41 22.68
CA LEU A 177 -23.60 7.33 22.51
C LEU A 177 -23.10 6.00 23.11
N ALA A 178 -21.83 5.66 22.90
CA ALA A 178 -21.24 4.45 23.47
C ALA A 178 -21.24 4.48 25.01
N ASN A 179 -20.88 5.62 25.61
CA ASN A 179 -20.90 5.81 27.05
C ASN A 179 -22.33 5.79 27.65
N ALA A 180 -23.33 6.27 26.92
CA ALA A 180 -24.73 6.20 27.33
C ALA A 180 -25.28 4.75 27.30
N GLY A 181 -24.86 3.94 26.32
CA GLY A 181 -25.23 2.52 26.21
C GLY A 181 -24.60 1.61 27.26
N SER A 182 -23.39 1.95 27.74
CA SER A 182 -22.65 1.20 28.79
C SER A 182 -23.19 1.41 30.22
N ARG A 183 -24.08 2.37 30.43
CA ARG A 183 -24.67 2.70 31.74
C ARG A 183 -26.08 2.10 31.97
N ARG A 184 -26.54 1.30 31.02
CA ARG A 184 -27.78 0.53 31.10
C ARG A 184 -27.48 -0.95 31.28
#